data_87253a81d4fc082e69a7649f03c6bb90
#
_entry.id   87253a81d4fc082e69a7649f03c6bb90
#
_cell.length_a   1.000
_cell.length_b   1.000
_cell.length_c   1.000
_cell.angle_alpha   90.00
_cell.angle_beta   90.00
_cell.angle_gamma   90.00
#
_symmetry.space_group_name_H-M   'P 1'
#
loop_
_entity.id
_entity.type
_entity.pdbx_description
1 polymer ?
#
loop_
_entity_poly.entity_id
_entity_poly.type
_entity_poly.pdbx_seq_one_letter_code
_entity_poly.pdbx_strand_id
1 'polypeptide(L)'
;MGPKVQPRRRGLRIAVWSLVVVLVVATGLIGVVLWQNSYDMDEQRVSIRHGGHTLNGVLATPKDGRERHGLVVYVHGDGPIDATHDDGYKPIWEANAKAGYASLSWDKPGVAGAPGDWLDQSMDDRADEAAAAIAWARARPDIDGDRIGLWGASQAGWVLPKVAARTPVSFVIAVSPAINWRRQGRYNLLAELRADGASAARTRAAIARSDTTRRLLKRHATFEQYVRARGGDADGMTADRWGFISKNYTADATRDLRALRGIPVLLTLAGHDINVDTADTERVYRKVLDVGGALTVKHYPDATHSLLKQSIEQSDLKTTLTAVFSPRSLFADGFLDGQQQFLNGPVPAGARGGGGTGGSGV
;
A
#
# COMPACT_ATOMS: atom_id res chain seq x y z
N MET A 1 78.46 -12.32 15.52
CA MET A 1 77.46 -12.54 14.44
C MET A 1 76.13 -12.92 15.10
N GLY A 2 75.17 -11.97 15.21
CA GLY A 2 73.88 -12.21 15.80
C GLY A 2 72.89 -12.61 14.73
N PRO A 3 71.89 -13.46 15.02
CA PRO A 3 70.91 -13.92 14.05
C PRO A 3 69.93 -12.78 13.69
N LYS A 4 69.82 -12.49 12.39
CA LYS A 4 68.79 -11.58 11.86
C LYS A 4 67.40 -12.19 12.04
N VAL A 5 66.62 -11.66 12.98
CA VAL A 5 65.21 -11.99 13.19
C VAL A 5 64.40 -11.50 11.97
N GLN A 6 63.67 -12.38 11.33
CA GLN A 6 62.74 -12.08 10.23
C GLN A 6 61.32 -11.82 10.76
N PRO A 7 60.92 -10.61 11.16
CA PRO A 7 59.52 -10.35 11.62
C PRO A 7 58.54 -10.09 10.48
N ARG A 8 58.99 -9.81 9.26
CA ARG A 8 58.15 -9.38 8.14
C ARG A 8 57.19 -10.44 7.58
N ARG A 9 57.51 -11.72 7.62
CA ARG A 9 56.68 -12.78 7.02
C ARG A 9 55.45 -13.16 7.84
N ARG A 10 55.46 -12.98 9.16
CA ARG A 10 54.31 -13.25 10.04
C ARG A 10 53.21 -12.20 9.89
N GLY A 11 53.58 -10.92 9.84
CA GLY A 11 52.60 -9.82 9.61
C GLY A 11 51.88 -9.91 8.26
N LEU A 12 52.65 -10.24 7.19
CA LEU A 12 52.03 -10.42 5.85
C LEU A 12 51.04 -11.59 5.81
N ARG A 13 51.33 -12.72 6.45
CA ARG A 13 50.43 -13.87 6.55
C ARG A 13 49.15 -13.50 7.30
N ILE A 14 49.25 -12.81 8.43
CA ILE A 14 48.09 -12.34 9.21
C ILE A 14 47.21 -11.38 8.34
N ALA A 15 47.84 -10.41 7.65
CA ALA A 15 47.12 -9.49 6.76
C ALA A 15 46.40 -10.21 5.62
N VAL A 16 47.03 -11.21 4.98
CA VAL A 16 46.41 -12.02 3.93
C VAL A 16 45.24 -12.84 4.48
N TRP A 17 45.39 -13.52 5.63
CA TRP A 17 44.30 -14.27 6.24
C TRP A 17 43.14 -13.37 6.68
N SER A 18 43.43 -12.16 7.22
CA SER A 18 42.38 -11.18 7.56
C SER A 18 41.63 -10.72 6.31
N LEU A 19 42.33 -10.46 5.21
CA LEU A 19 41.68 -10.09 3.94
C LEU A 19 40.82 -11.24 3.40
N VAL A 20 41.30 -12.48 3.44
CA VAL A 20 40.51 -13.66 3.03
C VAL A 20 39.26 -13.82 3.87
N VAL A 21 39.34 -13.69 5.20
CA VAL A 21 38.20 -13.75 6.10
C VAL A 21 37.19 -12.65 5.76
N VAL A 22 37.66 -11.40 5.55
CA VAL A 22 36.76 -10.28 5.18
C VAL A 22 36.07 -10.56 3.85
N LEU A 23 36.78 -11.08 2.85
CA LEU A 23 36.19 -11.42 1.55
C LEU A 23 35.16 -12.55 1.67
N VAL A 24 35.44 -13.58 2.43
CA VAL A 24 34.51 -14.70 2.66
C VAL A 24 33.23 -14.20 3.36
N VAL A 25 33.37 -13.36 4.41
CA VAL A 25 32.24 -12.77 5.11
C VAL A 25 31.42 -11.86 4.18
N ALA A 26 32.09 -10.98 3.42
CA ALA A 26 31.42 -10.10 2.47
C ALA A 26 30.65 -10.89 1.39
N THR A 27 31.27 -11.93 0.81
CA THR A 27 30.62 -12.80 -0.17
C THR A 27 29.43 -13.54 0.44
N GLY A 28 29.57 -14.03 1.67
CA GLY A 28 28.48 -14.66 2.42
C GLY A 28 27.29 -13.71 2.65
N LEU A 29 27.55 -12.47 3.06
CA LEU A 29 26.55 -11.44 3.25
C LEU A 29 25.83 -11.09 1.93
N ILE A 30 26.57 -10.92 0.84
CA ILE A 30 25.99 -10.68 -0.49
C ILE A 30 25.10 -11.87 -0.88
N GLY A 31 25.57 -13.10 -0.67
CA GLY A 31 24.77 -14.30 -0.93
C GLY A 31 23.43 -14.32 -0.15
N VAL A 32 23.48 -13.95 1.13
CA VAL A 32 22.26 -13.83 1.97
C VAL A 32 21.33 -12.75 1.41
N VAL A 33 21.84 -11.56 1.07
CA VAL A 33 21.03 -10.47 0.51
C VAL A 33 20.37 -10.91 -0.79
N LEU A 34 21.12 -11.50 -1.72
CA LEU A 34 20.56 -11.98 -2.99
C LEU A 34 19.50 -13.06 -2.79
N TRP A 35 19.72 -13.99 -1.88
CA TRP A 35 18.75 -15.04 -1.55
C TRP A 35 17.48 -14.47 -0.91
N GLN A 36 17.61 -13.58 0.06
CA GLN A 36 16.46 -12.98 0.75
C GLN A 36 15.63 -12.06 -0.15
N ASN A 37 16.26 -11.44 -1.15
CA ASN A 37 15.58 -10.56 -2.11
C ASN A 37 15.26 -11.28 -3.44
N SER A 38 15.40 -12.61 -3.48
CA SER A 38 14.87 -13.46 -4.55
C SER A 38 13.44 -13.88 -4.21
N TYR A 39 12.53 -13.71 -5.16
CA TYR A 39 11.10 -14.04 -5.01
C TYR A 39 10.68 -15.03 -6.09
N ASP A 40 9.79 -15.95 -5.74
CA ASP A 40 9.33 -17.01 -6.64
C ASP A 40 8.20 -16.50 -7.56
N MET A 41 8.54 -15.45 -8.32
CA MET A 41 7.66 -14.80 -9.28
C MET A 41 8.49 -14.17 -10.41
N ASP A 42 7.88 -14.00 -11.58
CA ASP A 42 8.44 -13.27 -12.72
C ASP A 42 7.86 -11.87 -12.79
N GLU A 43 8.71 -10.86 -12.88
CA GLU A 43 8.33 -9.46 -12.98
C GLU A 43 8.44 -8.99 -14.44
N GLN A 44 7.34 -8.47 -15.00
CA GLN A 44 7.27 -7.88 -16.33
C GLN A 44 6.88 -6.41 -16.24
N ARG A 45 7.65 -5.50 -16.86
CA ARG A 45 7.23 -4.12 -17.08
C ARG A 45 6.05 -4.11 -18.06
N VAL A 46 5.01 -3.35 -17.73
CA VAL A 46 3.80 -3.22 -18.53
C VAL A 46 3.43 -1.75 -18.72
N SER A 47 2.72 -1.47 -19.81
CA SER A 47 2.21 -0.12 -20.13
C SER A 47 0.73 -0.23 -20.44
N ILE A 48 -0.11 0.49 -19.69
CA ILE A 48 -1.56 0.43 -19.76
C ILE A 48 -2.07 1.79 -20.23
N ARG A 49 -2.82 1.82 -21.32
CA ARG A 49 -3.42 3.07 -21.83
C ARG A 49 -4.65 3.45 -21.00
N HIS A 50 -4.69 4.70 -20.56
CA HIS A 50 -5.83 5.28 -19.83
C HIS A 50 -5.98 6.77 -20.15
N GLY A 51 -7.14 7.19 -20.66
CA GLY A 51 -7.50 8.62 -20.83
C GLY A 51 -6.47 9.49 -21.54
N GLY A 52 -5.76 8.97 -22.54
CA GLY A 52 -4.66 9.67 -23.24
C GLY A 52 -3.31 9.60 -22.52
N HIS A 53 -3.24 8.98 -21.36
CA HIS A 53 -2.03 8.72 -20.58
C HIS A 53 -1.63 7.24 -20.62
N THR A 54 -0.43 6.95 -20.15
CA THR A 54 0.06 5.58 -19.99
C THR A 54 0.39 5.37 -18.52
N LEU A 55 -0.19 4.33 -17.93
CA LEU A 55 0.20 3.82 -16.62
C LEU A 55 1.38 2.87 -16.84
N ASN A 56 2.55 3.24 -16.36
CA ASN A 56 3.74 2.39 -16.39
C ASN A 56 3.72 1.53 -15.13
N GLY A 57 3.79 0.21 -15.28
CA GLY A 57 3.61 -0.66 -14.15
C GLY A 57 4.46 -1.92 -14.20
N VAL A 58 4.22 -2.78 -13.23
CA VAL A 58 4.81 -4.10 -13.09
C VAL A 58 3.69 -5.13 -12.93
N LEU A 59 3.74 -6.18 -13.72
CA LEU A 59 2.97 -7.41 -13.55
C LEU A 59 3.92 -8.47 -13.00
N ALA A 60 3.69 -8.93 -11.78
CA ALA A 60 4.41 -10.03 -11.16
C ALA A 60 3.55 -11.28 -11.23
N THR A 61 4.05 -12.34 -11.89
CA THR A 61 3.33 -13.59 -12.11
C THR A 61 3.98 -14.75 -11.34
N PRO A 62 3.19 -15.69 -10.77
CA PRO A 62 3.72 -16.87 -10.12
C PRO A 62 4.58 -17.73 -11.05
N LYS A 63 5.63 -18.36 -10.52
CA LYS A 63 6.44 -19.39 -11.20
C LYS A 63 5.92 -20.81 -10.90
N ASP A 64 4.61 -21.02 -10.99
CA ASP A 64 3.96 -22.29 -10.62
C ASP A 64 3.60 -23.19 -11.80
N GLY A 65 4.00 -22.80 -13.01
CA GLY A 65 3.78 -23.54 -14.26
C GLY A 65 2.35 -23.50 -14.79
N ARG A 66 1.44 -22.73 -14.18
CA ARG A 66 0.08 -22.55 -14.68
C ARG A 66 0.05 -21.55 -15.83
N GLU A 67 -0.83 -21.79 -16.79
CA GLU A 67 -1.01 -20.88 -17.94
C GLU A 67 -1.82 -19.62 -17.57
N ARG A 68 -2.69 -19.68 -16.55
CA ARG A 68 -3.57 -18.59 -16.12
C ARG A 68 -3.59 -18.43 -14.61
N HIS A 69 -3.53 -17.18 -14.17
CA HIS A 69 -3.52 -16.81 -12.75
C HIS A 69 -4.66 -15.87 -12.42
N GLY A 70 -5.18 -15.93 -11.19
CA GLY A 70 -5.96 -14.82 -10.64
C GLY A 70 -5.10 -13.56 -10.57
N LEU A 71 -5.69 -12.40 -10.31
CA LEU A 71 -4.96 -11.13 -10.25
C LEU A 71 -5.34 -10.33 -9.01
N VAL A 72 -4.34 -9.76 -8.36
CA VAL A 72 -4.50 -8.73 -7.34
C VAL A 72 -4.04 -7.39 -7.92
N VAL A 73 -4.95 -6.43 -8.06
CA VAL A 73 -4.67 -5.07 -8.56
C VAL A 73 -4.44 -4.14 -7.37
N TYR A 74 -3.30 -3.46 -7.36
CA TYR A 74 -2.84 -2.62 -6.26
C TYR A 74 -3.29 -1.18 -6.43
N VAL A 75 -3.93 -0.64 -5.39
CA VAL A 75 -4.28 0.77 -5.25
C VAL A 75 -3.43 1.36 -4.14
N HIS A 76 -2.52 2.26 -4.48
CA HIS A 76 -1.58 2.87 -3.56
C HIS A 76 -2.23 3.71 -2.44
N GLY A 77 -1.52 3.91 -1.35
CA GLY A 77 -1.81 4.87 -0.29
C GLY A 77 -1.57 6.33 -0.71
N ASP A 78 -1.34 7.21 0.26
CA ASP A 78 -0.89 8.60 0.03
C ASP A 78 0.60 8.63 -0.33
N GLY A 79 1.06 9.72 -0.94
CA GLY A 79 2.46 9.93 -1.30
C GLY A 79 2.83 9.56 -2.74
N PRO A 80 4.05 9.91 -3.16
CA PRO A 80 4.61 9.58 -4.46
C PRO A 80 5.12 8.13 -4.45
N ILE A 81 4.32 7.19 -4.92
CA ILE A 81 4.59 5.75 -4.84
C ILE A 81 4.81 5.20 -6.23
N ASP A 82 5.94 4.50 -6.44
CA ASP A 82 6.21 3.73 -7.65
C ASP A 82 5.48 2.39 -7.67
N ALA A 83 5.55 1.67 -8.77
CA ALA A 83 4.86 0.40 -8.96
C ALA A 83 5.23 -0.65 -7.90
N THR A 84 6.44 -0.65 -7.38
CA THR A 84 6.96 -1.62 -6.42
C THR A 84 6.91 -1.15 -4.97
N HIS A 85 6.61 0.15 -4.76
CA HIS A 85 6.76 0.82 -3.47
C HIS A 85 8.17 0.63 -2.90
N ASP A 86 9.17 1.00 -3.69
CA ASP A 86 10.59 0.80 -3.36
C ASP A 86 10.89 -0.66 -2.97
N ASP A 87 10.36 -1.61 -3.74
CA ASP A 87 10.41 -3.06 -3.51
C ASP A 87 9.63 -3.57 -2.27
N GLY A 88 9.03 -2.69 -1.51
CA GLY A 88 8.26 -3.03 -0.31
C GLY A 88 7.03 -3.92 -0.58
N TYR A 89 6.49 -3.91 -1.80
CA TYR A 89 5.40 -4.80 -2.15
C TYR A 89 5.83 -6.23 -2.50
N LYS A 90 7.10 -6.49 -2.81
CA LYS A 90 7.54 -7.80 -3.29
C LYS A 90 7.25 -8.97 -2.33
N PRO A 91 7.44 -8.84 -1.00
CA PRO A 91 7.03 -9.90 -0.07
C PRO A 91 5.50 -10.16 -0.09
N ILE A 92 4.69 -9.11 -0.30
CA ILE A 92 3.23 -9.25 -0.40
C ILE A 92 2.85 -9.91 -1.73
N TRP A 93 3.51 -9.54 -2.83
CA TRP A 93 3.31 -10.18 -4.13
C TRP A 93 3.71 -11.65 -4.13
N GLU A 94 4.77 -12.01 -3.40
CA GLU A 94 5.15 -13.40 -3.22
C GLU A 94 4.07 -14.20 -2.46
N ALA A 95 3.44 -13.61 -1.44
CA ALA A 95 2.32 -14.24 -0.75
C ALA A 95 1.12 -14.44 -1.68
N ASN A 96 0.85 -13.50 -2.61
CA ASN A 96 -0.15 -13.65 -3.66
C ASN A 96 0.24 -14.76 -4.64
N ALA A 97 1.51 -14.79 -5.08
CA ALA A 97 2.01 -15.79 -6.00
C ALA A 97 1.87 -17.21 -5.42
N LYS A 98 2.18 -17.41 -4.14
CA LYS A 98 1.96 -18.68 -3.43
C LYS A 98 0.49 -19.10 -3.38
N ALA A 99 -0.45 -18.15 -3.50
CA ALA A 99 -1.88 -18.42 -3.62
C ALA A 99 -2.36 -18.57 -5.08
N GLY A 100 -1.45 -18.51 -6.08
CA GLY A 100 -1.77 -18.62 -7.50
C GLY A 100 -2.37 -17.35 -8.09
N TYR A 101 -2.00 -16.18 -7.55
CA TYR A 101 -2.40 -14.86 -8.04
C TYR A 101 -1.20 -14.08 -8.53
N ALA A 102 -1.31 -13.50 -9.72
CA ALA A 102 -0.43 -12.43 -10.16
C ALA A 102 -0.73 -11.12 -9.39
N SER A 103 0.21 -10.19 -9.42
CA SER A 103 0.07 -8.85 -8.82
C SER A 103 0.34 -7.79 -9.86
N LEU A 104 -0.55 -6.79 -9.97
CA LEU A 104 -0.42 -5.66 -10.89
C LEU A 104 -0.40 -4.35 -10.11
N SER A 105 0.63 -3.56 -10.35
CA SER A 105 0.78 -2.23 -9.76
C SER A 105 1.40 -1.28 -10.78
N TRP A 106 1.26 0.04 -10.61
CA TRP A 106 1.82 1.04 -11.54
C TRP A 106 2.32 2.27 -10.79
N ASP A 107 3.24 2.98 -11.43
CA ASP A 107 3.78 4.24 -10.93
C ASP A 107 2.67 5.29 -10.88
N LYS A 108 2.55 6.01 -9.77
CA LYS A 108 1.67 7.18 -9.73
C LYS A 108 2.14 8.24 -10.73
N PRO A 109 1.23 9.08 -11.27
CA PRO A 109 1.63 10.18 -12.13
C PRO A 109 2.72 11.05 -11.51
N GLY A 110 3.77 11.36 -12.28
CA GLY A 110 4.95 12.11 -11.82
C GLY A 110 5.99 11.30 -11.03
N VAL A 111 5.76 10.01 -10.79
CA VAL A 111 6.69 9.13 -10.03
C VAL A 111 7.43 8.21 -10.99
N ALA A 112 8.71 7.93 -10.72
CA ALA A 112 9.58 7.04 -11.51
C ALA A 112 9.56 7.33 -13.03
N GLY A 113 9.36 8.59 -13.42
CA GLY A 113 9.29 9.01 -14.82
C GLY A 113 7.93 8.84 -15.48
N ALA A 114 6.88 8.45 -14.75
CA ALA A 114 5.53 8.45 -15.26
C ALA A 114 5.05 9.89 -15.54
N PRO A 115 4.28 10.14 -16.62
CA PRO A 115 3.78 11.48 -16.93
C PRO A 115 2.72 11.94 -15.93
N GLY A 116 2.59 13.26 -15.77
CA GLY A 116 1.58 13.89 -14.91
C GLY A 116 2.04 14.21 -13.50
N ASP A 117 1.09 14.45 -12.60
CA ASP A 117 1.31 14.69 -11.17
C ASP A 117 0.18 14.01 -10.38
N TRP A 118 0.54 13.14 -9.42
CA TRP A 118 -0.43 12.47 -8.55
C TRP A 118 -1.19 13.43 -7.64
N LEU A 119 -0.65 14.63 -7.39
CA LEU A 119 -1.34 15.69 -6.65
C LEU A 119 -2.50 16.32 -7.42
N ASP A 120 -2.56 16.11 -8.73
CA ASP A 120 -3.71 16.53 -9.54
C ASP A 120 -4.89 15.56 -9.49
N GLN A 121 -4.71 14.36 -8.95
CA GLN A 121 -5.74 13.34 -8.95
C GLN A 121 -6.79 13.53 -7.85
N SER A 122 -8.03 13.29 -8.20
CA SER A 122 -9.10 12.97 -7.25
C SER A 122 -9.12 11.47 -6.92
N MET A 123 -9.89 11.09 -5.90
CA MET A 123 -10.14 9.66 -5.60
C MET A 123 -10.92 8.97 -6.73
N ASP A 124 -11.68 9.73 -7.52
CA ASP A 124 -12.40 9.21 -8.68
C ASP A 124 -11.46 8.95 -9.86
N ASP A 125 -10.52 9.85 -10.15
CA ASP A 125 -9.48 9.65 -11.20
C ASP A 125 -8.67 8.38 -10.91
N ARG A 126 -8.28 8.16 -9.65
CA ARG A 126 -7.57 6.95 -9.22
C ARG A 126 -8.40 5.68 -9.37
N ALA A 127 -9.72 5.78 -9.17
CA ALA A 127 -10.61 4.65 -9.39
C ALA A 127 -10.79 4.34 -10.87
N ASP A 128 -10.78 5.35 -11.74
CA ASP A 128 -10.82 5.19 -13.20
C ASP A 128 -9.53 4.55 -13.73
N GLU A 129 -8.36 4.94 -13.21
CA GLU A 129 -7.08 4.25 -13.50
C GLU A 129 -7.13 2.77 -13.15
N ALA A 130 -7.59 2.44 -11.94
CA ALA A 130 -7.68 1.06 -11.49
C ALA A 130 -8.68 0.24 -12.32
N ALA A 131 -9.81 0.84 -12.72
CA ALA A 131 -10.78 0.19 -13.61
C ALA A 131 -10.19 -0.07 -15.01
N ALA A 132 -9.39 0.87 -15.54
CA ALA A 132 -8.67 0.68 -16.81
C ALA A 132 -7.62 -0.42 -16.71
N ALA A 133 -6.87 -0.50 -15.61
CA ALA A 133 -5.92 -1.57 -15.36
C ALA A 133 -6.59 -2.95 -15.29
N ILE A 134 -7.76 -3.05 -14.65
CA ILE A 134 -8.59 -4.27 -14.63
C ILE A 134 -9.07 -4.64 -16.03
N ALA A 135 -9.53 -3.69 -16.82
CA ALA A 135 -10.00 -3.93 -18.19
C ALA A 135 -8.85 -4.44 -19.08
N TRP A 136 -7.66 -3.83 -18.96
CA TRP A 136 -6.45 -4.29 -19.63
C TRP A 136 -6.08 -5.72 -19.23
N ALA A 137 -6.11 -6.02 -17.94
CA ALA A 137 -5.76 -7.35 -17.42
C ALA A 137 -6.74 -8.43 -17.90
N ARG A 138 -8.05 -8.13 -17.98
CA ARG A 138 -9.06 -9.07 -18.49
C ARG A 138 -8.86 -9.45 -19.95
N ALA A 139 -8.21 -8.62 -20.74
CA ALA A 139 -7.91 -8.90 -22.14
C ALA A 139 -6.67 -9.80 -22.31
N ARG A 140 -5.96 -10.14 -21.26
CA ARG A 140 -4.75 -10.96 -21.30
C ARG A 140 -5.09 -12.45 -21.23
N PRO A 141 -4.42 -13.29 -22.03
CA PRO A 141 -4.65 -14.74 -22.00
C PRO A 141 -4.15 -15.42 -20.73
N ASP A 142 -3.13 -14.84 -20.06
CA ASP A 142 -2.47 -15.35 -18.85
C ASP A 142 -3.17 -14.94 -17.55
N ILE A 143 -4.24 -14.11 -17.63
CA ILE A 143 -5.03 -13.69 -16.46
C ILE A 143 -6.43 -14.30 -16.50
N ASP A 144 -6.85 -14.84 -15.36
CA ASP A 144 -8.22 -15.29 -15.14
C ASP A 144 -9.11 -14.09 -14.79
N GLY A 145 -9.85 -13.59 -15.77
CA GLY A 145 -10.68 -12.40 -15.66
C GLY A 145 -11.80 -12.50 -14.60
N ASP A 146 -12.19 -13.73 -14.22
CA ASP A 146 -13.20 -13.97 -13.17
C ASP A 146 -12.59 -13.96 -11.75
N ARG A 147 -11.26 -13.95 -11.67
CA ARG A 147 -10.52 -13.98 -10.39
C ARG A 147 -9.65 -12.74 -10.21
N ILE A 148 -10.19 -11.56 -10.51
CA ILE A 148 -9.51 -10.27 -10.31
C ILE A 148 -10.05 -9.61 -9.06
N GLY A 149 -9.16 -9.32 -8.10
CA GLY A 149 -9.48 -8.59 -6.88
C GLY A 149 -8.60 -7.36 -6.70
N LEU A 150 -8.91 -6.61 -5.63
CA LEU A 150 -8.21 -5.38 -5.28
C LEU A 150 -7.43 -5.56 -3.99
N TRP A 151 -6.28 -4.92 -3.93
CA TRP A 151 -5.53 -4.65 -2.71
C TRP A 151 -5.31 -3.14 -2.58
N GLY A 152 -5.48 -2.59 -1.38
CA GLY A 152 -5.19 -1.18 -1.21
C GLY A 152 -5.02 -0.79 0.24
N ALA A 153 -4.07 0.14 0.48
CA ALA A 153 -3.71 0.59 1.82
C ALA A 153 -4.11 2.05 2.07
N SER A 154 -4.43 2.38 3.32
CA SER A 154 -4.55 3.76 3.79
C SER A 154 -5.55 4.57 2.95
N GLN A 155 -5.07 5.57 2.20
CA GLN A 155 -5.85 6.44 1.30
C GLN A 155 -6.66 5.63 0.26
N ALA A 156 -6.21 4.44 -0.12
CA ALA A 156 -6.96 3.56 -1.01
C ALA A 156 -8.34 3.18 -0.47
N GLY A 157 -8.57 3.29 0.83
CA GLY A 157 -9.89 3.09 1.44
C GLY A 157 -11.01 3.92 0.81
N TRP A 158 -10.68 5.10 0.25
CA TRP A 158 -11.63 5.93 -0.50
C TRP A 158 -11.77 5.51 -1.97
N VAL A 159 -10.82 4.74 -2.50
CA VAL A 159 -10.75 4.35 -3.91
C VAL A 159 -11.34 2.97 -4.15
N LEU A 160 -11.00 1.97 -3.32
CA LEU A 160 -11.42 0.57 -3.48
C LEU A 160 -12.93 0.39 -3.76
N PRO A 161 -13.84 1.00 -2.96
CA PRO A 161 -15.27 0.84 -3.21
C PRO A 161 -15.73 1.56 -4.48
N LYS A 162 -15.05 2.63 -4.89
CA LYS A 162 -15.33 3.32 -6.15
C LYS A 162 -14.93 2.48 -7.37
N VAL A 163 -13.84 1.73 -7.28
CA VAL A 163 -13.45 0.75 -8.32
C VAL A 163 -14.50 -0.34 -8.43
N ALA A 164 -14.91 -0.93 -7.31
CA ALA A 164 -15.93 -1.99 -7.28
C ALA A 164 -17.30 -1.53 -7.81
N ALA A 165 -17.62 -0.23 -7.70
CA ALA A 165 -18.81 0.35 -8.31
C ALA A 165 -18.72 0.51 -9.83
N ARG A 166 -17.50 0.54 -10.40
CA ARG A 166 -17.25 0.74 -11.84
C ARG A 166 -17.05 -0.56 -12.61
N THR A 167 -16.45 -1.54 -11.94
CA THR A 167 -16.11 -2.81 -12.58
C THR A 167 -16.22 -3.96 -11.58
N PRO A 168 -16.73 -5.14 -11.98
CA PRO A 168 -16.80 -6.30 -11.11
C PRO A 168 -15.42 -6.71 -10.60
N VAL A 169 -15.34 -7.03 -9.31
CA VAL A 169 -14.14 -7.60 -8.67
C VAL A 169 -14.54 -8.79 -7.80
N SER A 170 -13.65 -9.77 -7.68
CA SER A 170 -13.94 -11.03 -7.00
C SER A 170 -13.68 -10.97 -5.50
N PHE A 171 -12.84 -10.05 -5.04
CA PHE A 171 -12.52 -9.82 -3.63
C PHE A 171 -11.84 -8.45 -3.44
N VAL A 172 -11.76 -8.01 -2.18
CA VAL A 172 -11.03 -6.82 -1.78
C VAL A 172 -10.19 -7.10 -0.54
N ILE A 173 -8.92 -6.71 -0.56
CA ILE A 173 -8.02 -6.69 0.59
C ILE A 173 -7.77 -5.22 0.96
N ALA A 174 -8.32 -4.79 2.09
CA ALA A 174 -8.25 -3.41 2.57
C ALA A 174 -7.32 -3.34 3.79
N VAL A 175 -6.18 -2.65 3.63
CA VAL A 175 -5.09 -2.59 4.61
C VAL A 175 -5.10 -1.22 5.30
N SER A 176 -5.41 -1.18 6.59
CA SER A 176 -5.53 0.05 7.39
C SER A 176 -6.27 1.19 6.63
N PRO A 177 -7.45 0.92 6.02
CA PRO A 177 -8.07 1.84 5.08
C PRO A 177 -8.70 3.04 5.79
N ALA A 178 -8.52 4.24 5.23
CA ALA A 178 -9.18 5.45 5.70
C ALA A 178 -10.67 5.46 5.27
N ILE A 179 -11.55 5.98 6.14
CA ILE A 179 -13.00 6.06 5.88
C ILE A 179 -13.45 7.49 5.59
N ASN A 180 -13.18 8.43 6.49
CA ASN A 180 -13.61 9.81 6.35
C ASN A 180 -12.41 10.72 6.56
N TRP A 181 -12.06 11.50 5.56
CA TRP A 181 -10.88 12.37 5.57
C TRP A 181 -10.80 13.28 6.81
N ARG A 182 -11.91 13.91 7.15
CA ARG A 182 -11.93 14.89 8.27
C ARG A 182 -11.82 14.22 9.63
N ARG A 183 -12.42 13.05 9.82
CA ARG A 183 -12.27 12.27 11.06
C ARG A 183 -10.87 11.72 11.18
N GLN A 184 -10.38 11.11 10.11
CA GLN A 184 -9.04 10.54 10.07
C GLN A 184 -7.97 11.61 10.31
N GLY A 185 -8.04 12.78 9.64
CA GLY A 185 -7.08 13.86 9.89
C GLY A 185 -7.14 14.43 11.32
N ARG A 186 -8.31 14.40 11.99
CA ARG A 186 -8.39 14.77 13.41
C ARG A 186 -7.77 13.71 14.31
N TYR A 187 -8.02 12.44 14.02
CA TYR A 187 -7.44 11.30 14.75
C TYR A 187 -5.91 11.35 14.67
N ASN A 188 -5.37 11.40 13.43
CA ASN A 188 -3.93 11.43 13.17
C ASN A 188 -3.25 12.59 13.92
N LEU A 189 -3.76 13.83 13.80
CA LEU A 189 -3.24 14.98 14.54
C LEU A 189 -3.16 14.72 16.04
N LEU A 190 -4.19 14.14 16.64
CA LEU A 190 -4.23 13.89 18.07
C LEU A 190 -3.34 12.70 18.46
N ALA A 191 -3.20 11.70 17.61
CA ALA A 191 -2.34 10.56 17.85
C ALA A 191 -0.86 10.96 17.79
N GLU A 192 -0.46 11.75 16.79
CA GLU A 192 0.90 12.32 16.70
C GLU A 192 1.25 13.18 17.92
N LEU A 193 0.36 14.11 18.29
CA LEU A 193 0.59 14.96 19.47
C LEU A 193 0.73 14.17 20.77
N ARG A 194 0.01 13.06 20.91
CA ARG A 194 0.17 12.15 22.05
C ARG A 194 1.48 11.39 22.01
N ALA A 195 1.86 10.88 20.86
CA ALA A 195 3.13 10.18 20.66
C ALA A 195 4.33 11.10 20.96
N ASP A 196 4.24 12.39 20.58
CA ASP A 196 5.22 13.43 20.88
C ASP A 196 5.23 13.89 22.34
N GLY A 197 4.30 13.46 23.19
CA GLY A 197 4.15 13.97 24.55
C GLY A 197 3.78 15.46 24.59
N ALA A 198 3.02 15.96 23.61
CA ALA A 198 2.70 17.38 23.48
C ALA A 198 1.91 17.92 24.68
N SER A 199 2.30 19.11 25.17
CA SER A 199 1.58 19.80 26.26
C SER A 199 0.13 20.15 25.85
N ALA A 200 -0.74 20.33 26.83
CA ALA A 200 -2.12 20.74 26.58
C ALA A 200 -2.22 22.07 25.80
N ALA A 201 -1.27 23.00 26.02
CA ALA A 201 -1.20 24.25 25.26
C ALA A 201 -0.85 24.02 23.80
N ARG A 202 0.19 23.19 23.51
CA ARG A 202 0.58 22.79 22.14
C ARG A 202 -0.58 22.09 21.43
N THR A 203 -1.27 21.18 22.12
CA THR A 203 -2.42 20.44 21.58
C THR A 203 -3.57 21.38 21.21
N ARG A 204 -3.95 22.32 22.10
CA ARG A 204 -5.00 23.33 21.80
C ARG A 204 -4.62 24.19 20.60
N ALA A 205 -3.38 24.66 20.53
CA ALA A 205 -2.90 25.46 19.41
C ALA A 205 -2.94 24.69 18.08
N ALA A 206 -2.51 23.42 18.07
CA ALA A 206 -2.57 22.54 16.88
C ALA A 206 -4.01 22.29 16.41
N ILE A 207 -4.92 22.04 17.35
CA ILE A 207 -6.36 21.90 17.06
C ILE A 207 -6.92 23.18 16.41
N ALA A 208 -6.63 24.35 16.98
CA ALA A 208 -7.10 25.63 16.46
C ALA A 208 -6.57 25.89 15.03
N ARG A 209 -5.30 25.55 14.76
CA ARG A 209 -4.72 25.61 13.41
C ARG A 209 -5.44 24.66 12.44
N SER A 210 -5.64 23.40 12.82
CA SER A 210 -6.37 22.43 12.02
C SER A 210 -7.80 22.88 11.71
N ASP A 211 -8.50 23.48 12.70
CA ASP A 211 -9.85 24.02 12.52
C ASP A 211 -9.86 25.22 11.55
N THR A 212 -8.82 26.06 11.60
CA THR A 212 -8.66 27.16 10.63
C THR A 212 -8.47 26.62 9.22
N THR A 213 -7.58 25.64 9.02
CA THR A 213 -7.38 24.96 7.75
C THR A 213 -8.70 24.39 7.21
N ARG A 214 -9.49 23.72 8.04
CA ARG A 214 -10.80 23.18 7.62
C ARG A 214 -11.80 24.26 7.22
N ARG A 215 -11.79 25.42 7.90
CA ARG A 215 -12.64 26.55 7.50
C ARG A 215 -12.23 27.14 6.15
N LEU A 216 -10.92 27.22 5.87
CA LEU A 216 -10.39 27.69 4.59
C LEU A 216 -10.77 26.74 3.47
N LEU A 217 -10.59 25.42 3.63
CA LEU A 217 -11.02 24.40 2.66
C LEU A 217 -12.53 24.50 2.37
N LYS A 218 -13.36 24.67 3.41
CA LYS A 218 -14.81 24.81 3.24
C LYS A 218 -15.21 26.07 2.45
N ARG A 219 -14.37 27.10 2.44
CA ARG A 219 -14.57 28.35 1.68
C ARG A 219 -13.87 28.36 0.33
N HIS A 220 -13.29 27.20 -0.09
CA HIS A 220 -12.51 27.09 -1.31
C HIS A 220 -11.37 28.13 -1.39
N ALA A 221 -10.71 28.38 -0.26
CA ALA A 221 -9.60 29.35 -0.19
C ALA A 221 -8.43 28.90 -1.07
N THR A 222 -7.77 29.88 -1.71
CA THR A 222 -6.55 29.64 -2.48
C THR A 222 -5.37 29.31 -1.54
N PHE A 223 -4.29 28.81 -2.11
CA PHE A 223 -3.06 28.55 -1.35
C PHE A 223 -2.51 29.83 -0.70
N GLU A 224 -2.52 30.97 -1.41
CA GLU A 224 -2.07 32.26 -0.89
C GLU A 224 -2.94 32.72 0.30
N GLN A 225 -4.24 32.44 0.25
CA GLN A 225 -5.13 32.74 1.39
C GLN A 225 -4.83 31.84 2.59
N TYR A 226 -4.49 30.55 2.34
CA TYR A 226 -4.01 29.65 3.39
C TYR A 226 -2.72 30.16 4.03
N VAL A 227 -1.70 30.52 3.24
CA VAL A 227 -0.40 31.03 3.72
C VAL A 227 -0.61 32.32 4.53
N ARG A 228 -1.43 33.28 4.03
CA ARG A 228 -1.74 34.51 4.77
C ARG A 228 -2.41 34.23 6.12
N ALA A 229 -3.36 33.28 6.16
CA ALA A 229 -4.03 32.90 7.41
C ALA A 229 -3.11 32.20 8.41
N ARG A 230 -1.95 31.75 7.95
CA ARG A 230 -0.87 31.12 8.74
C ARG A 230 0.22 32.12 9.14
N GLY A 231 0.03 33.42 8.90
CA GLY A 231 1.03 34.44 9.18
C GLY A 231 2.22 34.46 8.22
N GLY A 232 2.05 33.94 7.00
CA GLY A 232 3.10 33.87 5.99
C GLY A 232 3.90 32.56 5.99
N ASP A 233 3.67 31.67 6.93
CA ASP A 233 4.32 30.37 7.02
C ASP A 233 3.40 29.25 6.48
N ALA A 234 3.84 28.56 5.44
CA ALA A 234 3.11 27.44 4.85
C ALA A 234 3.25 26.13 5.63
N ASP A 235 4.16 26.05 6.61
CA ASP A 235 4.40 24.87 7.46
C ASP A 235 4.60 23.57 6.60
N GLY A 236 5.44 23.68 5.56
CA GLY A 236 5.73 22.62 4.60
C GLY A 236 4.62 22.32 3.56
N MET A 237 3.47 23.00 3.61
CA MET A 237 2.43 22.84 2.61
C MET A 237 2.86 23.51 1.28
N THR A 238 2.77 22.77 0.17
CA THR A 238 2.96 23.30 -1.19
C THR A 238 1.62 23.69 -1.81
N ALA A 239 1.65 24.47 -2.89
CA ALA A 239 0.45 24.83 -3.65
C ALA A 239 -0.25 23.58 -4.22
N ASP A 240 0.52 22.65 -4.77
CA ASP A 240 0.00 21.40 -5.36
C ASP A 240 -0.62 20.50 -4.28
N ARG A 241 0.04 20.36 -3.13
CA ARG A 241 -0.54 19.63 -1.98
C ARG A 241 -1.82 20.28 -1.46
N TRP A 242 -1.89 21.61 -1.41
CA TRP A 242 -3.12 22.32 -1.08
C TRP A 242 -4.23 22.07 -2.12
N GLY A 243 -3.89 22.06 -3.39
CA GLY A 243 -4.79 21.71 -4.50
C GLY A 243 -5.37 20.31 -4.33
N PHE A 244 -4.49 19.32 -4.09
CA PHE A 244 -4.87 17.93 -3.81
C PHE A 244 -5.82 17.81 -2.60
N ILE A 245 -5.47 18.45 -1.48
CA ILE A 245 -6.31 18.44 -0.28
C ILE A 245 -7.65 19.10 -0.57
N SER A 246 -7.66 20.25 -1.24
CA SER A 246 -8.89 20.99 -1.57
C SER A 246 -9.85 20.16 -2.44
N LYS A 247 -9.32 19.36 -3.33
CA LYS A 247 -10.07 18.42 -4.20
C LYS A 247 -10.66 17.25 -3.40
N ASN A 248 -9.93 16.73 -2.40
CA ASN A 248 -10.21 15.44 -1.77
C ASN A 248 -10.70 15.50 -0.31
N TYR A 249 -10.64 16.65 0.41
CA TYR A 249 -10.88 16.73 1.87
C TYR A 249 -12.30 16.33 2.32
N THR A 250 -13.24 16.16 1.38
CA THR A 250 -14.59 15.69 1.65
C THR A 250 -14.76 14.19 1.44
N ALA A 251 -13.69 13.47 1.07
CA ALA A 251 -13.75 12.03 0.81
C ALA A 251 -14.30 11.28 2.05
N ASP A 252 -15.32 10.46 1.79
CA ASP A 252 -15.99 9.62 2.79
C ASP A 252 -16.47 8.32 2.13
N ALA A 253 -15.80 7.22 2.44
CA ALA A 253 -16.12 5.90 1.90
C ALA A 253 -17.41 5.29 2.46
N THR A 254 -18.05 5.88 3.48
CA THR A 254 -19.18 5.26 4.18
C THR A 254 -20.33 4.84 3.25
N ARG A 255 -20.61 5.65 2.22
CA ARG A 255 -21.64 5.31 1.21
C ARG A 255 -21.11 4.35 0.16
N ASP A 256 -19.89 4.60 -0.30
CA ASP A 256 -19.27 3.86 -1.41
C ASP A 256 -19.00 2.40 -1.01
N LEU A 257 -18.72 2.11 0.26
CA LEU A 257 -18.57 0.75 0.80
C LEU A 257 -19.75 -0.17 0.49
N ARG A 258 -20.94 0.37 0.19
CA ARG A 258 -22.09 -0.46 -0.23
C ARG A 258 -21.83 -1.22 -1.54
N ALA A 259 -20.92 -0.72 -2.39
CA ALA A 259 -20.49 -1.41 -3.60
C ALA A 259 -19.73 -2.71 -3.31
N LEU A 260 -19.21 -2.88 -2.09
CA LEU A 260 -18.52 -4.08 -1.65
C LEU A 260 -19.45 -5.16 -1.04
N ARG A 261 -20.76 -4.90 -0.96
CA ARG A 261 -21.70 -5.88 -0.39
C ARG A 261 -21.75 -7.14 -1.25
N GLY A 262 -21.61 -8.29 -0.62
CA GLY A 262 -21.57 -9.59 -1.30
C GLY A 262 -20.22 -9.93 -1.94
N ILE A 263 -19.26 -9.01 -1.90
CA ILE A 263 -17.88 -9.27 -2.31
C ILE A 263 -17.09 -9.68 -1.06
N PRO A 264 -16.28 -10.75 -1.08
CA PRO A 264 -15.36 -11.09 0.00
C PRO A 264 -14.40 -9.95 0.29
N VAL A 265 -14.35 -9.50 1.54
CA VAL A 265 -13.46 -8.42 1.99
C VAL A 265 -12.59 -8.92 3.14
N LEU A 266 -11.27 -8.82 2.98
CA LEU A 266 -10.32 -8.92 4.08
C LEU A 266 -9.97 -7.51 4.54
N LEU A 267 -10.36 -7.17 5.77
CA LEU A 267 -9.96 -5.94 6.44
C LEU A 267 -8.83 -6.25 7.41
N THR A 268 -7.65 -5.66 7.19
CA THR A 268 -6.50 -5.79 8.09
C THR A 268 -6.25 -4.49 8.83
N LEU A 269 -6.08 -4.57 10.14
CA LEU A 269 -6.00 -3.43 11.04
C LEU A 269 -4.78 -3.55 11.94
N ALA A 270 -4.02 -2.46 12.06
CA ALA A 270 -2.83 -2.37 12.88
C ALA A 270 -3.14 -1.87 14.29
N GLY A 271 -2.46 -2.43 15.30
CA GLY A 271 -2.68 -2.04 16.70
C GLY A 271 -2.02 -0.72 17.09
N HIS A 272 -0.92 -0.36 16.44
CA HIS A 272 -0.19 0.89 16.64
C HIS A 272 -0.36 1.88 15.50
N ASP A 273 -1.57 1.95 14.93
CA ASP A 273 -1.88 2.88 13.84
C ASP A 273 -2.12 4.30 14.41
N ILE A 274 -1.21 5.22 14.10
CA ILE A 274 -1.36 6.64 14.45
C ILE A 274 -1.95 7.46 13.30
N ASN A 275 -2.07 6.88 12.10
CA ASN A 275 -2.56 7.57 10.91
C ASN A 275 -4.07 7.39 10.72
N VAL A 276 -4.59 6.19 10.99
CA VAL A 276 -6.00 5.84 10.81
C VAL A 276 -6.60 5.32 12.11
N ASP A 277 -7.79 5.79 12.44
CA ASP A 277 -8.60 5.25 13.56
C ASP A 277 -9.14 3.88 13.16
N THR A 278 -8.42 2.83 13.55
CA THR A 278 -8.76 1.44 13.21
C THR A 278 -10.09 1.01 13.81
N ALA A 279 -10.45 1.54 14.99
CA ALA A 279 -11.75 1.26 15.62
C ALA A 279 -12.91 1.91 14.85
N ASP A 280 -12.77 3.16 14.38
CA ASP A 280 -13.77 3.82 13.51
C ASP A 280 -13.87 3.08 12.18
N THR A 281 -12.75 2.67 11.59
CA THR A 281 -12.71 1.91 10.34
C THR A 281 -13.46 0.59 10.48
N GLU A 282 -13.12 -0.23 11.47
CA GLU A 282 -13.80 -1.52 11.68
C GLU A 282 -15.30 -1.33 11.91
N ARG A 283 -15.66 -0.38 12.76
CA ARG A 283 -17.07 -0.09 13.05
C ARG A 283 -17.85 0.25 11.78
N VAL A 284 -17.27 1.02 10.86
CA VAL A 284 -17.95 1.39 9.60
C VAL A 284 -18.02 0.21 8.63
N TYR A 285 -16.92 -0.55 8.48
CA TYR A 285 -16.90 -1.76 7.64
C TYR A 285 -17.93 -2.77 8.12
N ARG A 286 -17.99 -3.10 9.41
CA ARG A 286 -19.00 -4.01 9.98
C ARG A 286 -20.42 -3.48 9.76
N LYS A 287 -20.67 -2.21 10.05
CA LYS A 287 -21.99 -1.61 9.85
C LYS A 287 -22.52 -1.73 8.41
N VAL A 288 -21.62 -1.66 7.42
CA VAL A 288 -22.01 -1.65 6.00
C VAL A 288 -21.98 -3.03 5.38
N LEU A 289 -21.03 -3.90 5.77
CA LEU A 289 -20.70 -5.16 5.10
C LEU A 289 -21.05 -6.42 5.90
N ASP A 290 -21.41 -6.32 7.18
CA ASP A 290 -21.66 -7.47 8.05
C ASP A 290 -23.01 -8.18 7.73
N VAL A 291 -23.51 -7.95 6.53
CA VAL A 291 -24.70 -8.59 5.98
C VAL A 291 -24.23 -9.66 4.99
N GLY A 292 -24.26 -10.93 5.42
CA GLY A 292 -23.97 -12.05 4.52
C GLY A 292 -22.59 -12.71 4.68
N GLY A 293 -21.81 -12.38 5.73
CA GLY A 293 -20.58 -13.12 6.07
C GLY A 293 -19.38 -12.92 5.15
N ALA A 294 -19.42 -11.89 4.29
CA ALA A 294 -18.35 -11.62 3.33
C ALA A 294 -17.15 -10.84 3.93
N LEU A 295 -17.30 -10.30 5.16
CA LEU A 295 -16.24 -9.53 5.83
C LEU A 295 -15.42 -10.40 6.78
N THR A 296 -14.13 -10.50 6.50
CA THR A 296 -13.12 -11.05 7.41
C THR A 296 -12.29 -9.92 7.99
N VAL A 297 -12.19 -9.81 9.30
CA VAL A 297 -11.36 -8.80 9.98
C VAL A 297 -10.18 -9.49 10.66
N LYS A 298 -8.97 -9.01 10.39
CA LYS A 298 -7.74 -9.45 11.07
C LYS A 298 -7.07 -8.26 11.74
N HIS A 299 -6.74 -8.43 13.03
CA HIS A 299 -6.00 -7.45 13.81
C HIS A 299 -4.56 -7.91 13.99
N TYR A 300 -3.64 -6.96 13.87
CA TYR A 300 -2.20 -7.16 14.08
C TYR A 300 -1.73 -6.23 15.20
N PRO A 301 -1.78 -6.70 16.48
CA PRO A 301 -1.57 -5.84 17.65
C PRO A 301 -0.23 -5.09 17.64
N ASP A 302 0.83 -5.76 17.16
CA ASP A 302 2.19 -5.22 17.15
C ASP A 302 2.55 -4.50 15.83
N ALA A 303 1.56 -4.28 14.96
CA ALA A 303 1.77 -3.62 13.67
C ALA A 303 1.58 -2.10 13.77
N THR A 304 2.35 -1.38 12.98
CA THR A 304 2.16 0.04 12.64
C THR A 304 1.22 0.18 11.45
N HIS A 305 0.92 1.43 11.04
CA HIS A 305 0.04 1.74 9.91
C HIS A 305 0.36 0.95 8.62
N SER A 306 1.64 0.75 8.33
CA SER A 306 2.12 0.02 7.14
C SER A 306 2.10 -1.50 7.30
N LEU A 307 1.49 -2.03 8.38
CA LEU A 307 1.54 -3.45 8.77
C LEU A 307 2.96 -3.97 9.00
N LEU A 308 3.91 -3.08 9.26
CA LEU A 308 5.25 -3.42 9.70
C LEU A 308 5.27 -3.65 11.22
N LYS A 309 6.23 -4.45 11.70
CA LYS A 309 6.46 -4.64 13.13
C LYS A 309 6.88 -3.32 13.78
N GLN A 310 6.16 -2.89 14.80
CA GLN A 310 6.48 -1.66 15.53
C GLN A 310 7.92 -1.65 16.05
N SER A 311 8.41 -2.78 16.58
CA SER A 311 9.77 -2.92 17.11
C SER A 311 10.88 -2.73 16.06
N ILE A 312 10.54 -2.82 14.79
CA ILE A 312 11.45 -2.58 13.64
C ILE A 312 11.29 -1.13 13.17
N GLU A 313 10.07 -0.71 12.85
CA GLU A 313 9.80 0.61 12.23
C GLU A 313 10.15 1.80 13.12
N GLN A 314 10.21 1.61 14.45
CA GLN A 314 10.70 2.64 15.39
C GLN A 314 12.17 3.04 15.21
N SER A 315 12.92 2.35 14.35
CA SER A 315 14.33 2.60 14.11
C SER A 315 14.67 2.48 12.63
N ASP A 316 15.04 3.58 11.99
CA ASP A 316 15.45 3.62 10.58
C ASP A 316 16.55 2.59 10.27
N LEU A 317 17.51 2.43 11.18
CA LEU A 317 18.59 1.45 11.01
C LEU A 317 18.04 0.01 11.01
N LYS A 318 17.14 -0.34 11.95
CA LYS A 318 16.55 -1.67 11.98
C LYS A 318 15.69 -1.91 10.75
N THR A 319 14.89 -0.92 10.34
CA THR A 319 14.06 -0.99 9.14
C THR A 319 14.93 -1.23 7.91
N THR A 320 15.99 -0.44 7.71
CA THR A 320 16.91 -0.59 6.58
C THR A 320 17.61 -1.94 6.59
N LEU A 321 18.17 -2.36 7.73
CA LEU A 321 18.84 -3.65 7.82
C LEU A 321 17.87 -4.81 7.58
N THR A 322 16.67 -4.75 8.13
CA THR A 322 15.67 -5.80 7.92
C THR A 322 15.20 -5.82 6.47
N ALA A 323 14.98 -4.66 5.85
CA ALA A 323 14.62 -4.57 4.43
C ALA A 323 15.67 -5.22 3.52
N VAL A 324 16.94 -5.03 3.83
CA VAL A 324 18.06 -5.59 3.03
C VAL A 324 18.25 -7.09 3.30
N PHE A 325 18.28 -7.51 4.56
CA PHE A 325 18.70 -8.87 4.93
C PHE A 325 17.55 -9.85 5.19
N SER A 326 16.33 -9.37 5.38
CA SER A 326 15.16 -10.21 5.67
C SER A 326 13.83 -9.47 5.40
N PRO A 327 13.56 -9.03 4.14
CA PRO A 327 12.43 -8.14 3.82
C PRO A 327 11.07 -8.70 4.26
N ARG A 328 10.88 -10.01 4.23
CA ARG A 328 9.64 -10.65 4.69
C ARG A 328 9.39 -10.47 6.19
N SER A 329 10.46 -10.34 6.98
CA SER A 329 10.39 -10.15 8.44
C SER A 329 10.02 -8.72 8.87
N LEU A 330 9.96 -7.77 7.95
CA LEU A 330 9.45 -6.42 8.21
C LEU A 330 7.99 -6.46 8.68
N PHE A 331 7.19 -7.32 8.06
CA PHE A 331 5.75 -7.35 8.28
C PHE A 331 5.38 -7.99 9.62
N ALA A 332 4.24 -7.57 10.15
CA ALA A 332 3.66 -8.13 11.36
C ALA A 332 3.46 -9.65 11.22
N ASP A 333 3.65 -10.38 12.31
CA ASP A 333 3.55 -11.83 12.30
C ASP A 333 2.17 -12.29 11.82
N GLY A 334 2.17 -13.19 10.85
CA GLY A 334 0.95 -13.72 10.24
C GLY A 334 0.26 -12.80 9.22
N PHE A 335 0.79 -11.61 8.91
CA PHE A 335 0.17 -10.74 7.90
C PHE A 335 0.23 -11.34 6.50
N LEU A 336 1.41 -11.74 6.04
CA LEU A 336 1.61 -12.36 4.72
C LEU A 336 0.83 -13.68 4.61
N ASP A 337 0.91 -14.54 5.64
CA ASP A 337 0.18 -15.81 5.69
C ASP A 337 -1.34 -15.59 5.71
N GLY A 338 -1.79 -14.56 6.45
CA GLY A 338 -3.19 -14.20 6.54
C GLY A 338 -3.79 -13.76 5.22
N GLN A 339 -3.01 -13.05 4.40
CA GLN A 339 -3.41 -12.67 3.05
C GLN A 339 -3.44 -13.88 2.12
N GLN A 340 -2.40 -14.73 2.15
CA GLN A 340 -2.36 -15.96 1.38
C GLN A 340 -3.53 -16.90 1.73
N GLN A 341 -3.85 -17.06 3.01
CA GLN A 341 -5.00 -17.87 3.47
C GLN A 341 -6.33 -17.33 2.93
N PHE A 342 -6.51 -16.00 2.94
CA PHE A 342 -7.71 -15.38 2.39
C PHE A 342 -7.85 -15.65 0.89
N LEU A 343 -6.78 -15.53 0.12
CA LEU A 343 -6.77 -15.79 -1.33
C LEU A 343 -6.99 -17.27 -1.67
N ASN A 344 -6.57 -18.19 -0.82
CA ASN A 344 -6.80 -19.64 -0.95
C ASN A 344 -8.21 -20.07 -0.50
N GLY A 345 -8.93 -19.19 0.19
CA GLY A 345 -10.31 -19.46 0.62
C GLY A 345 -11.27 -19.56 -0.57
N PRO A 346 -12.49 -20.06 -0.36
CA PRO A 346 -13.51 -20.07 -1.40
C PRO A 346 -13.87 -18.62 -1.75
N VAL A 347 -13.30 -18.12 -2.85
CA VAL A 347 -13.77 -16.89 -3.47
C VAL A 347 -15.09 -17.24 -4.15
N PRO A 348 -16.26 -16.70 -3.72
CA PRO A 348 -17.51 -16.95 -4.40
C PRO A 348 -17.33 -16.56 -5.87
N ALA A 349 -17.67 -17.48 -6.79
CA ALA A 349 -17.72 -17.14 -8.21
C ALA A 349 -18.58 -15.89 -8.35
N GLY A 350 -18.02 -14.78 -8.84
CA GLY A 350 -18.66 -13.48 -8.92
C GLY A 350 -20.07 -13.65 -9.48
N ALA A 351 -21.01 -12.92 -8.91
CA ALA A 351 -22.40 -12.95 -9.33
C ALA A 351 -22.45 -12.80 -10.86
N ARG A 352 -22.70 -13.88 -11.55
CA ARG A 352 -22.91 -13.87 -13.00
C ARG A 352 -24.03 -12.89 -13.25
N GLY A 353 -23.74 -11.82 -13.99
CA GLY A 353 -24.76 -10.88 -14.43
C GLY A 353 -25.90 -11.68 -15.00
N GLY A 354 -27.10 -11.53 -14.43
CA GLY A 354 -28.31 -12.16 -14.87
C GLY A 354 -28.59 -11.78 -16.33
N GLY A 355 -28.05 -12.55 -17.26
CA GLY A 355 -28.47 -12.55 -18.64
C GLY A 355 -29.91 -13.03 -18.67
N GLY A 356 -30.85 -12.10 -18.82
CA GLY A 356 -32.23 -12.40 -19.03
C GLY A 356 -32.37 -13.30 -20.27
N THR A 357 -32.69 -14.56 -20.05
CA THR A 357 -33.25 -15.41 -21.07
C THR A 357 -34.68 -14.91 -21.38
N GLY A 358 -34.77 -14.11 -22.46
CA GLY A 358 -36.03 -13.83 -23.09
C GLY A 358 -36.62 -15.12 -23.60
N GLY A 359 -37.59 -15.68 -22.86
CA GLY A 359 -38.43 -16.76 -23.32
C GLY A 359 -39.36 -16.26 -24.40
N SER A 360 -39.12 -16.66 -25.64
CA SER A 360 -40.10 -16.66 -26.70
C SER A 360 -41.14 -17.79 -26.38
N GLY A 361 -42.36 -17.43 -26.26
CA GLY A 361 -43.46 -18.39 -26.11
C GLY A 361 -44.71 -17.84 -26.75
N VAL A 362 -44.98 -18.27 -27.97
CA VAL A 362 -46.24 -18.38 -28.70
C VAL A 362 -47.30 -17.31 -28.43
#